data_d8e9b9751ce1451cb2d51371dbd92745
#
_entry.id   d8e9b9751ce1451cb2d51371dbd92745
#
_cell.length_a   1.000
_cell.length_b   1.000
_cell.length_c   1.000
_cell.angle_alpha   90.00
_cell.angle_beta   90.00
_cell.angle_gamma   90.00
#
_symmetry.space_group_name_H-M   'P 1'
#
loop_
_entity.id
_entity.type
_entity.pdbx_description
1 polymer ?
#
loop_
_entity_poly.entity_id
_entity_poly.type
_entity_poly.pdbx_seq_one_letter_code
_entity_poly.pdbx_strand_id
1 'polypeptide(L)'
;MENSFTIRHYVPEKDLSSLSRMLTEIESIDRDGEDTSEEYLRASLAWPNYHPDQAVWVAESEGKLVAYGVALEQPSQRCTIYVVVHPEYRRKGLGSQLLELTLNRASEVGGKNILVYANEHNQASKLFLTHHGFQQVGSSGSLKLRTEPENLSAEFPEGFRLKRYSEVNDPLLLLKALNECYLGMWGHQHNDNPSEEERKSPRFLHYYDPDDILLLFDEKNSIFGICSLKSQGKQEGNGEISDLLDGPGIIQEFREQGYQRPFVLAGITHLRKKATRPITLEFWGDNEHALNIYRSLGFEMVNRFLAYHKELP
;
A
#
# COMPACT_ATOMS: atom_id res chain seq x y z
N MET A 1 16.00 -4.06 -37.75
CA MET A 1 15.15 -2.85 -37.69
C MET A 1 15.32 -2.27 -36.29
N GLU A 2 15.88 -1.07 -36.16
CA GLU A 2 15.90 -0.36 -34.87
C GLU A 2 14.44 -0.09 -34.50
N ASN A 3 13.98 -0.71 -33.40
CA ASN A 3 12.69 -0.36 -32.82
C ASN A 3 12.82 1.08 -32.29
N SER A 4 12.50 2.07 -33.10
CA SER A 4 12.50 3.45 -32.66
C SER A 4 11.27 3.67 -31.76
N PHE A 5 11.51 4.15 -30.57
CA PHE A 5 10.45 4.63 -29.66
C PHE A 5 10.68 6.11 -29.36
N THR A 6 9.61 6.82 -29.10
CA THR A 6 9.65 8.22 -28.67
C THR A 6 9.08 8.31 -27.26
N ILE A 7 9.84 8.94 -26.35
CA ILE A 7 9.38 9.22 -24.99
C ILE A 7 8.84 10.65 -24.96
N ARG A 8 7.66 10.82 -24.38
CA ARG A 8 7.01 12.11 -24.19
C ARG A 8 6.21 12.13 -22.89
N HIS A 9 5.79 13.31 -22.47
CA HIS A 9 4.85 13.43 -21.37
C HIS A 9 3.47 12.84 -21.72
N TYR A 10 2.82 12.33 -20.70
CA TYR A 10 1.46 11.82 -20.74
C TYR A 10 0.45 12.95 -20.95
N VAL A 11 -0.55 12.69 -21.77
CA VAL A 11 -1.68 13.61 -22.04
C VAL A 11 -2.98 12.88 -21.69
N PRO A 12 -3.66 13.23 -20.57
CA PRO A 12 -4.81 12.47 -20.05
C PRO A 12 -5.88 12.16 -21.09
N GLU A 13 -6.29 13.16 -21.87
CA GLU A 13 -7.38 13.04 -22.84
C GLU A 13 -7.02 12.14 -24.03
N LYS A 14 -5.73 12.01 -24.31
CA LYS A 14 -5.22 11.20 -25.43
C LYS A 14 -4.83 9.79 -25.01
N ASP A 15 -4.20 9.67 -23.84
CA ASP A 15 -3.39 8.49 -23.52
C ASP A 15 -4.08 7.52 -22.56
N LEU A 16 -5.07 7.95 -21.78
CA LEU A 16 -5.65 7.15 -20.69
C LEU A 16 -6.11 5.75 -21.14
N SER A 17 -6.93 5.69 -22.20
CA SER A 17 -7.45 4.42 -22.72
C SER A 17 -6.35 3.54 -23.32
N SER A 18 -5.35 4.15 -23.97
CA SER A 18 -4.20 3.44 -24.53
C SER A 18 -3.26 2.93 -23.44
N LEU A 19 -3.10 3.70 -22.35
CA LEU A 19 -2.33 3.31 -21.17
C LEU A 19 -3.00 2.13 -20.45
N SER A 20 -4.30 2.22 -20.16
CA SER A 20 -5.07 1.12 -19.56
C SER A 20 -4.94 -0.17 -20.38
N ARG A 21 -5.09 -0.10 -21.69
CA ARG A 21 -4.94 -1.26 -22.58
C ARG A 21 -3.53 -1.86 -22.51
N MET A 22 -2.49 -1.04 -22.63
CA MET A 22 -1.11 -1.49 -22.55
C MET A 22 -0.82 -2.17 -21.18
N LEU A 23 -1.27 -1.57 -20.08
CA LEU A 23 -1.08 -2.14 -18.74
C LEU A 23 -1.87 -3.44 -18.58
N THR A 24 -3.08 -3.56 -19.15
CA THR A 24 -3.85 -4.79 -19.14
C THR A 24 -3.15 -5.91 -19.94
N GLU A 25 -2.55 -5.59 -21.09
CA GLU A 25 -1.75 -6.54 -21.84
C GLU A 25 -0.54 -7.03 -21.03
N ILE A 26 0.16 -6.11 -20.36
CA ILE A 26 1.30 -6.43 -19.49
C ILE A 26 0.85 -7.31 -18.31
N GLU A 27 -0.23 -6.94 -17.63
CA GLU A 27 -0.77 -7.67 -16.49
C GLU A 27 -1.19 -9.11 -16.86
N SER A 28 -1.71 -9.31 -18.08
CA SER A 28 -2.05 -10.65 -18.58
C SER A 28 -0.82 -11.59 -18.67
N ILE A 29 0.37 -11.01 -18.78
CA ILE A 29 1.66 -11.73 -18.93
C ILE A 29 2.39 -11.81 -17.58
N ASP A 30 2.60 -10.67 -16.92
CA ASP A 30 3.40 -10.55 -15.70
C ASP A 30 2.61 -11.03 -14.47
N ARG A 31 1.28 -10.84 -14.45
CA ARG A 31 0.38 -11.25 -13.36
C ARG A 31 0.79 -10.70 -12.00
N ASP A 32 1.13 -9.42 -11.97
CA ASP A 32 1.58 -8.73 -10.77
C ASP A 32 0.39 -8.39 -9.83
N GLY A 33 -0.87 -8.52 -10.29
CA GLY A 33 -2.09 -8.26 -9.52
C GLY A 33 -2.47 -6.78 -9.49
N GLU A 34 -2.05 -6.01 -10.50
CA GLU A 34 -2.30 -4.57 -10.59
C GLU A 34 -3.69 -4.28 -11.18
N ASP A 35 -4.37 -3.29 -10.63
CA ASP A 35 -5.59 -2.73 -11.25
C ASP A 35 -5.20 -1.82 -12.41
N THR A 36 -5.55 -2.22 -13.62
CA THR A 36 -5.22 -1.53 -14.88
C THR A 36 -6.41 -0.78 -15.47
N SER A 37 -7.53 -0.70 -14.74
CA SER A 37 -8.76 -0.04 -15.19
C SER A 37 -8.56 1.46 -15.41
N GLU A 38 -9.29 2.04 -16.37
CA GLU A 38 -9.27 3.49 -16.58
C GLU A 38 -9.74 4.26 -15.33
N GLU A 39 -10.68 3.70 -14.57
CA GLU A 39 -11.18 4.31 -13.34
C GLU A 39 -10.08 4.42 -12.29
N TYR A 40 -9.35 3.35 -12.04
CA TYR A 40 -8.22 3.33 -11.12
C TYR A 40 -7.10 4.29 -11.57
N LEU A 41 -6.71 4.23 -12.86
CA LEU A 41 -5.68 5.11 -13.41
C LEU A 41 -6.08 6.58 -13.31
N ARG A 42 -7.32 6.90 -13.62
CA ARG A 42 -7.84 8.27 -13.48
C ARG A 42 -7.78 8.75 -12.03
N ALA A 43 -8.20 7.92 -11.09
CA ALA A 43 -8.16 8.25 -9.67
C ALA A 43 -6.71 8.42 -9.17
N SER A 44 -5.81 7.51 -9.53
CA SER A 44 -4.40 7.54 -9.09
C SER A 44 -3.61 8.71 -9.70
N LEU A 45 -3.97 9.18 -10.88
CA LEU A 45 -3.35 10.33 -11.55
C LEU A 45 -4.01 11.68 -11.20
N ALA A 46 -5.12 11.68 -10.47
CA ALA A 46 -5.85 12.90 -10.08
C ALA A 46 -5.59 13.35 -8.62
N TRP A 47 -4.51 12.89 -8.01
CA TRP A 47 -4.17 13.28 -6.62
C TRP A 47 -3.96 14.80 -6.49
N PRO A 48 -4.38 15.43 -5.40
CA PRO A 48 -4.16 16.85 -5.15
C PRO A 48 -2.66 17.20 -5.23
N ASN A 49 -2.35 18.30 -5.92
CA ASN A 49 -0.99 18.80 -6.18
C ASN A 49 -0.13 17.89 -7.07
N TYR A 50 -0.72 16.91 -7.73
CA TYR A 50 -0.04 16.07 -8.70
C TYR A 50 -0.21 16.63 -10.12
N HIS A 51 0.89 16.78 -10.84
CA HIS A 51 0.94 17.33 -12.20
C HIS A 51 1.37 16.25 -13.20
N PRO A 52 0.42 15.46 -13.74
CA PRO A 52 0.74 14.35 -14.65
C PRO A 52 1.51 14.78 -15.88
N ASP A 53 1.28 16.00 -16.37
CA ASP A 53 1.99 16.64 -17.48
C ASP A 53 3.49 16.85 -17.22
N GLN A 54 3.95 16.77 -15.98
CA GLN A 54 5.35 16.94 -15.59
C GLN A 54 5.96 15.68 -14.96
N ALA A 55 5.13 14.81 -14.42
CA ALA A 55 5.57 13.67 -13.58
C ALA A 55 5.30 12.31 -14.23
N VAL A 56 4.65 12.29 -15.39
CA VAL A 56 4.29 11.05 -16.09
C VAL A 56 4.86 11.06 -17.51
N TRP A 57 5.51 9.99 -17.89
CA TRP A 57 6.03 9.75 -19.23
C TRP A 57 5.42 8.51 -19.85
N VAL A 58 5.23 8.54 -21.12
CA VAL A 58 4.87 7.40 -21.95
C VAL A 58 5.87 7.24 -23.09
N ALA A 59 6.14 6.00 -23.46
CA ALA A 59 6.90 5.71 -24.66
C ALA A 59 5.96 5.16 -25.74
N GLU A 60 6.11 5.67 -26.94
CA GLU A 60 5.31 5.32 -28.10
C GLU A 60 6.19 4.69 -29.19
N SER A 61 5.75 3.59 -29.77
CA SER A 61 6.34 2.94 -30.93
C SER A 61 5.23 2.56 -31.90
N GLU A 62 5.37 2.92 -33.15
CA GLU A 62 4.39 2.63 -34.22
C GLU A 62 2.94 3.03 -33.85
N GLY A 63 2.78 4.16 -33.15
CA GLY A 63 1.48 4.69 -32.73
C GLY A 63 0.84 3.96 -31.54
N LYS A 64 1.57 3.06 -30.86
CA LYS A 64 1.12 2.35 -29.65
C LYS A 64 1.96 2.75 -28.45
N LEU A 65 1.33 2.86 -27.30
CA LEU A 65 2.07 2.98 -26.03
C LEU A 65 2.74 1.64 -25.71
N VAL A 66 4.02 1.70 -25.36
CA VAL A 66 4.86 0.52 -25.08
C VAL A 66 5.57 0.58 -23.75
N ALA A 67 5.53 1.72 -23.09
CA ALA A 67 6.05 1.87 -21.72
C ALA A 67 5.46 3.09 -21.02
N TYR A 68 5.58 3.10 -19.71
CA TYR A 68 5.05 4.11 -18.81
C TYR A 68 6.01 4.33 -17.66
N GLY A 69 6.22 5.57 -17.25
CA GLY A 69 7.01 5.94 -16.09
C GLY A 69 6.33 7.07 -15.33
N VAL A 70 6.33 6.98 -14.01
CA VAL A 70 5.72 7.99 -13.14
C VAL A 70 6.56 8.23 -11.88
N ALA A 71 6.65 9.51 -11.47
CA ALA A 71 7.23 9.93 -10.20
C ALA A 71 6.14 10.59 -9.34
N LEU A 72 5.72 9.90 -8.28
CA LEU A 72 4.71 10.37 -7.34
C LEU A 72 5.37 11.02 -6.13
N GLU A 73 5.24 12.33 -6.02
CA GLU A 73 5.70 13.08 -4.86
C GLU A 73 4.87 12.72 -3.62
N GLN A 74 5.53 12.54 -2.49
CA GLN A 74 4.93 12.25 -1.20
C GLN A 74 5.51 13.16 -0.11
N PRO A 75 4.84 13.30 1.04
CA PRO A 75 5.41 14.03 2.18
C PRO A 75 6.80 13.51 2.59
N SER A 76 7.54 14.31 3.34
CA SER A 76 8.85 13.96 3.91
C SER A 76 9.95 13.66 2.88
N GLN A 77 9.95 14.41 1.75
CA GLN A 77 10.95 14.25 0.67
C GLN A 77 10.98 12.81 0.09
N ARG A 78 9.84 12.14 0.11
CA ARG A 78 9.69 10.80 -0.47
C ARG A 78 9.08 10.92 -1.87
N CYS A 79 9.56 10.08 -2.79
CA CYS A 79 8.90 9.86 -4.07
C CYS A 79 8.71 8.37 -4.30
N THR A 80 7.53 7.98 -4.76
CA THR A 80 7.28 6.63 -5.29
C THR A 80 7.41 6.67 -6.81
N ILE A 81 8.20 5.77 -7.37
CA ILE A 81 8.41 5.67 -8.80
C ILE A 81 7.83 4.36 -9.32
N TYR A 82 7.19 4.43 -10.48
CA TYR A 82 6.79 3.28 -11.27
C TYR A 82 7.42 3.38 -12.65
N VAL A 83 7.98 2.27 -13.15
CA VAL A 83 8.47 2.14 -14.52
C VAL A 83 8.02 0.78 -15.04
N VAL A 84 7.18 0.80 -16.06
CA VAL A 84 6.62 -0.39 -16.68
C VAL A 84 6.94 -0.38 -18.17
N VAL A 85 7.43 -1.51 -18.69
CA VAL A 85 7.76 -1.69 -20.11
C VAL A 85 7.08 -2.96 -20.62
N HIS A 86 6.37 -2.81 -21.74
CA HIS A 86 5.73 -3.95 -22.41
C HIS A 86 6.78 -5.04 -22.73
N PRO A 87 6.50 -6.33 -22.48
CA PRO A 87 7.45 -7.42 -22.61
C PRO A 87 8.25 -7.45 -23.92
N GLU A 88 7.61 -7.17 -25.06
CA GLU A 88 8.25 -7.14 -26.39
C GLU A 88 9.26 -6.00 -26.57
N TYR A 89 9.19 -4.97 -25.70
CA TYR A 89 10.08 -3.81 -25.75
C TYR A 89 11.12 -3.79 -24.61
N ARG A 90 11.15 -4.83 -23.77
CA ARG A 90 12.16 -5.00 -22.72
C ARG A 90 13.55 -5.27 -23.30
N ARG A 91 14.59 -5.03 -22.49
CA ARG A 91 16.02 -5.23 -22.83
C ARG A 91 16.53 -4.37 -23.99
N LYS A 92 15.86 -3.25 -24.27
CA LYS A 92 16.23 -2.27 -25.29
C LYS A 92 16.63 -0.89 -24.70
N GLY A 93 16.90 -0.83 -23.40
CA GLY A 93 17.29 0.39 -22.68
C GLY A 93 16.13 1.31 -22.28
N LEU A 94 14.88 1.02 -22.71
CA LEU A 94 13.73 1.89 -22.48
C LEU A 94 13.40 2.06 -20.98
N GLY A 95 13.45 0.98 -20.20
CA GLY A 95 13.23 1.04 -18.76
C GLY A 95 14.24 1.92 -18.04
N SER A 96 15.52 1.88 -18.42
CA SER A 96 16.57 2.73 -17.84
C SER A 96 16.38 4.21 -18.17
N GLN A 97 15.96 4.52 -19.39
CA GLN A 97 15.66 5.92 -19.79
C GLN A 97 14.47 6.48 -19.01
N LEU A 98 13.38 5.70 -18.85
CA LEU A 98 12.22 6.12 -18.05
C LEU A 98 12.59 6.26 -16.56
N LEU A 99 13.39 5.34 -16.03
CA LEU A 99 13.87 5.44 -14.65
C LEU A 99 14.70 6.71 -14.43
N GLU A 100 15.58 7.05 -15.35
CA GLU A 100 16.38 8.28 -15.30
C GLU A 100 15.48 9.54 -15.28
N LEU A 101 14.49 9.61 -16.17
CA LEU A 101 13.53 10.71 -16.22
C LEU A 101 12.74 10.84 -14.91
N THR A 102 12.26 9.74 -14.35
CA THR A 102 11.52 9.74 -13.08
C THR A 102 12.40 10.10 -11.89
N LEU A 103 13.67 9.68 -11.86
CA LEU A 103 14.62 10.06 -10.82
C LEU A 103 14.99 11.55 -10.91
N ASN A 104 15.19 12.09 -12.11
CA ASN A 104 15.44 13.51 -12.32
C ASN A 104 14.26 14.34 -11.81
N ARG A 105 13.03 13.93 -12.13
CA ARG A 105 11.84 14.61 -11.62
C ARG A 105 11.74 14.54 -10.09
N ALA A 106 12.00 13.37 -9.51
CA ALA A 106 12.02 13.23 -8.06
C ALA A 106 13.03 14.20 -7.41
N SER A 107 14.22 14.35 -7.99
CA SER A 107 15.25 15.31 -7.53
C SER A 107 14.77 16.75 -7.66
N GLU A 108 14.14 17.14 -8.80
CA GLU A 108 13.63 18.49 -9.05
C GLU A 108 12.58 18.92 -8.00
N VAL A 109 11.75 18.01 -7.52
CA VAL A 109 10.75 18.29 -6.47
C VAL A 109 11.29 18.11 -5.05
N GLY A 110 12.61 17.94 -4.90
CA GLY A 110 13.26 17.81 -3.60
C GLY A 110 13.11 16.42 -2.95
N GLY A 111 12.73 15.41 -3.74
CA GLY A 111 12.66 14.02 -3.28
C GLY A 111 14.05 13.46 -3.03
N LYS A 112 14.26 12.93 -1.83
CA LYS A 112 15.53 12.27 -1.44
C LYS A 112 15.36 10.77 -1.26
N ASN A 113 14.20 10.35 -0.83
CA ASN A 113 13.89 8.96 -0.51
C ASN A 113 13.03 8.35 -1.62
N ILE A 114 13.63 7.59 -2.51
CA ILE A 114 12.94 7.00 -3.65
C ILE A 114 12.52 5.57 -3.33
N LEU A 115 11.22 5.30 -3.51
CA LEU A 115 10.63 3.98 -3.33
C LEU A 115 10.12 3.44 -4.65
N VAL A 116 10.36 2.16 -4.87
CA VAL A 116 9.83 1.38 -6.00
C VAL A 116 9.35 0.04 -5.46
N TYR A 117 8.25 -0.44 -5.98
CA TYR A 117 7.71 -1.74 -5.62
C TYR A 117 7.86 -2.72 -6.78
N ALA A 118 8.17 -3.96 -6.46
CA ALA A 118 8.21 -5.06 -7.42
C ALA A 118 7.51 -6.29 -6.84
N ASN A 119 6.68 -6.95 -7.62
CA ASN A 119 6.10 -8.22 -7.20
C ASN A 119 7.20 -9.22 -6.84
N GLU A 120 7.04 -9.99 -5.76
CA GLU A 120 8.06 -10.93 -5.27
C GLU A 120 8.44 -11.99 -6.32
N HIS A 121 7.52 -12.32 -7.23
CA HIS A 121 7.74 -13.29 -8.30
C HIS A 121 8.39 -12.68 -9.55
N ASN A 122 8.40 -11.35 -9.70
CA ASN A 122 8.95 -10.67 -10.86
C ASN A 122 10.47 -10.51 -10.76
N GLN A 123 11.18 -11.57 -11.12
CA GLN A 123 12.66 -11.60 -11.04
C GLN A 123 13.32 -10.54 -11.93
N ALA A 124 12.71 -10.21 -13.08
CA ALA A 124 13.25 -9.20 -13.99
C ALA A 124 13.25 -7.81 -13.36
N SER A 125 12.15 -7.43 -12.69
CA SER A 125 12.04 -6.16 -11.97
C SER A 125 13.02 -6.09 -10.80
N LYS A 126 13.17 -7.17 -10.02
CA LYS A 126 14.14 -7.23 -8.91
C LYS A 126 15.57 -7.04 -9.38
N LEU A 127 15.98 -7.72 -10.43
CA LEU A 127 17.32 -7.56 -11.02
C LEU A 127 17.52 -6.16 -11.60
N PHE A 128 16.52 -5.60 -12.25
CA PHE A 128 16.57 -4.24 -12.79
C PHE A 128 16.80 -3.20 -11.68
N LEU A 129 16.02 -3.27 -10.60
CA LEU A 129 16.14 -2.35 -9.47
C LEU A 129 17.50 -2.46 -8.78
N THR A 130 17.96 -3.69 -8.50
CA THR A 130 19.27 -3.92 -7.90
C THR A 130 20.41 -3.39 -8.79
N HIS A 131 20.31 -3.60 -10.12
CA HIS A 131 21.30 -3.07 -11.07
C HIS A 131 21.37 -1.54 -11.07
N HIS A 132 20.24 -0.87 -10.82
CA HIS A 132 20.18 0.59 -10.71
C HIS A 132 20.44 1.12 -9.30
N GLY A 133 20.96 0.30 -8.39
CA GLY A 133 21.43 0.69 -7.06
C GLY A 133 20.31 0.84 -6.03
N PHE A 134 19.13 0.28 -6.27
CA PHE A 134 18.08 0.16 -5.27
C PHE A 134 18.38 -1.01 -4.33
N GLN A 135 18.04 -0.84 -3.06
CA GLN A 135 18.16 -1.87 -2.02
C GLN A 135 16.78 -2.25 -1.51
N GLN A 136 16.53 -3.53 -1.33
CA GLN A 136 15.29 -3.99 -0.71
C GLN A 136 15.27 -3.57 0.76
N VAL A 137 14.14 -2.96 1.19
CA VAL A 137 13.99 -2.40 2.54
C VAL A 137 12.77 -2.97 3.27
N GLY A 138 11.90 -3.70 2.59
CA GLY A 138 10.73 -4.30 3.21
C GLY A 138 9.78 -4.90 2.20
N SER A 139 8.58 -5.20 2.63
CA SER A 139 7.51 -5.67 1.77
C SER A 139 6.14 -5.18 2.24
N SER A 140 5.15 -5.26 1.36
CA SER A 140 3.74 -5.08 1.64
C SER A 140 2.93 -6.08 0.83
N GLY A 141 1.69 -6.30 1.18
CA GLY A 141 0.86 -7.20 0.41
C GLY A 141 -0.50 -7.43 1.03
N SER A 142 -1.22 -8.39 0.46
CA SER A 142 -2.54 -8.75 0.93
C SER A 142 -2.71 -10.26 1.08
N LEU A 143 -3.48 -10.63 2.09
CA LEU A 143 -3.94 -12.00 2.32
C LEU A 143 -5.47 -12.01 2.27
N LYS A 144 -6.05 -13.12 1.84
CA LYS A 144 -7.50 -13.31 1.80
C LYS A 144 -7.91 -14.42 2.75
N LEU A 145 -8.92 -14.16 3.58
CA LEU A 145 -9.48 -15.18 4.46
C LEU A 145 -10.18 -16.25 3.62
N ARG A 146 -9.60 -17.45 3.57
CA ARG A 146 -10.10 -18.60 2.79
C ARG A 146 -10.83 -19.60 3.66
N THR A 147 -10.42 -19.72 4.91
CA THR A 147 -11.03 -20.62 5.87
C THR A 147 -11.38 -19.84 7.12
N GLU A 148 -12.65 -19.83 7.52
CA GLU A 148 -13.07 -19.17 8.75
C GLU A 148 -12.41 -19.85 9.95
N PRO A 149 -11.91 -19.06 10.93
CA PRO A 149 -11.43 -19.63 12.19
C PRO A 149 -12.55 -20.40 12.90
N GLU A 150 -12.23 -21.59 13.45
CA GLU A 150 -13.19 -22.39 14.20
C GLU A 150 -13.77 -21.64 15.42
N ASN A 151 -12.96 -20.79 16.03
CA ASN A 151 -13.34 -19.97 17.16
C ASN A 151 -12.99 -18.50 16.89
N LEU A 152 -14.00 -17.65 16.88
CA LEU A 152 -13.90 -16.19 16.72
C LEU A 152 -13.78 -15.46 18.08
N SER A 153 -13.62 -16.18 19.20
CA SER A 153 -13.44 -15.53 20.50
C SER A 153 -12.13 -14.77 20.55
N ALA A 154 -12.24 -13.46 20.73
CA ALA A 154 -11.09 -12.58 20.95
C ALA A 154 -10.83 -12.46 22.46
N GLU A 155 -10.08 -13.39 23.01
CA GLU A 155 -9.76 -13.40 24.44
C GLU A 155 -8.52 -12.55 24.71
N PHE A 156 -8.69 -11.51 25.51
CA PHE A 156 -7.61 -10.68 26.03
C PHE A 156 -7.42 -10.94 27.51
N PRO A 157 -6.20 -10.76 28.06
CA PRO A 157 -5.95 -10.86 29.48
C PRO A 157 -6.87 -9.96 30.32
N GLU A 158 -7.08 -10.33 31.58
CA GLU A 158 -7.87 -9.52 32.51
C GLU A 158 -7.29 -8.09 32.63
N GLY A 159 -8.16 -7.08 32.65
CA GLY A 159 -7.76 -5.68 32.67
C GLY A 159 -7.57 -5.04 31.31
N PHE A 160 -7.32 -5.83 30.25
CA PHE A 160 -7.21 -5.32 28.89
C PHE A 160 -8.58 -5.06 28.28
N ARG A 161 -8.70 -4.00 27.48
CA ARG A 161 -9.99 -3.56 26.95
C ARG A 161 -9.89 -3.23 25.47
N LEU A 162 -10.80 -3.78 24.71
CA LEU A 162 -11.04 -3.41 23.31
C LEU A 162 -12.17 -2.37 23.26
N LYS A 163 -11.94 -1.24 22.59
CA LYS A 163 -12.94 -0.21 22.36
C LYS A 163 -12.94 0.19 20.89
N ARG A 164 -14.07 0.67 20.39
CA ARG A 164 -14.12 1.38 19.10
C ARG A 164 -13.68 2.83 19.32
N TYR A 165 -13.09 3.42 18.29
CA TYR A 165 -12.72 4.85 18.39
C TYR A 165 -13.94 5.75 18.65
N SER A 166 -15.11 5.42 18.09
CA SER A 166 -16.37 6.15 18.35
C SER A 166 -16.75 6.24 19.83
N GLU A 167 -16.31 5.29 20.66
CA GLU A 167 -16.54 5.26 22.10
C GLU A 167 -15.53 6.13 22.88
N VAL A 168 -14.39 6.44 22.24
CA VAL A 168 -13.29 7.23 22.82
C VAL A 168 -13.35 8.67 22.33
N ASN A 169 -13.47 8.85 21.02
CA ASN A 169 -13.60 10.13 20.30
C ASN A 169 -12.53 11.17 20.70
N ASP A 170 -11.28 10.72 20.80
CA ASP A 170 -10.13 11.58 21.13
C ASP A 170 -9.14 11.61 19.96
N PRO A 171 -9.10 12.70 19.16
CA PRO A 171 -8.21 12.83 18.01
C PRO A 171 -6.72 12.74 18.37
N LEU A 172 -6.31 13.27 19.53
CA LEU A 172 -4.90 13.20 19.93
C LEU A 172 -4.49 11.79 20.32
N LEU A 173 -5.39 11.04 20.96
CA LEU A 173 -5.16 9.65 21.27
C LEU A 173 -5.07 8.80 20.00
N LEU A 174 -5.89 9.08 19.00
CA LEU A 174 -5.82 8.41 17.69
C LEU A 174 -4.48 8.68 16.99
N LEU A 175 -4.04 9.94 16.94
CA LEU A 175 -2.73 10.30 16.38
C LEU A 175 -1.58 9.62 17.11
N LYS A 176 -1.66 9.55 18.44
CA LYS A 176 -0.69 8.82 19.27
C LYS A 176 -0.69 7.33 18.90
N ALA A 177 -1.86 6.69 18.80
CA ALA A 177 -1.97 5.29 18.42
C ALA A 177 -1.35 5.00 17.05
N LEU A 178 -1.64 5.84 16.05
CA LEU A 178 -1.09 5.72 14.69
C LEU A 178 0.43 5.83 14.71
N ASN A 179 0.98 6.76 15.49
CA ASN A 179 2.43 6.95 15.58
C ASN A 179 3.13 5.79 16.30
N GLU A 180 2.65 5.40 17.48
CA GLU A 180 3.35 4.47 18.38
C GLU A 180 3.13 3.00 18.01
N CYS A 181 1.92 2.63 17.56
CA CYS A 181 1.60 1.22 17.27
C CYS A 181 2.29 0.71 16.01
N TYR A 182 2.64 1.59 15.09
CA TYR A 182 3.38 1.24 13.86
C TYR A 182 4.85 1.66 13.91
N LEU A 183 5.33 2.21 15.02
CA LEU A 183 6.72 2.65 15.17
C LEU A 183 7.70 1.51 14.90
N GLY A 184 8.72 1.78 14.08
CA GLY A 184 9.73 0.82 13.66
C GLY A 184 9.25 -0.17 12.59
N MET A 185 8.02 -0.07 12.10
CA MET A 185 7.57 -0.82 10.92
C MET A 185 8.02 -0.08 9.66
N TRP A 186 8.46 -0.85 8.68
CA TRP A 186 8.83 -0.28 7.39
C TRP A 186 7.63 0.48 6.76
N GLY A 187 7.91 1.62 6.18
CA GLY A 187 6.89 2.45 5.53
C GLY A 187 6.10 3.37 6.48
N HIS A 188 6.16 3.14 7.79
CA HIS A 188 5.51 4.02 8.75
C HIS A 188 6.17 5.40 8.77
N GLN A 189 5.35 6.44 8.68
CA GLN A 189 5.78 7.82 8.83
C GLN A 189 5.32 8.35 10.19
N HIS A 190 6.28 8.55 11.08
CA HIS A 190 5.99 9.20 12.35
C HIS A 190 5.69 10.68 12.13
N ASN A 191 4.57 11.16 12.66
CA ASN A 191 4.18 12.56 12.59
C ASN A 191 4.37 13.23 13.95
N ASP A 192 5.57 13.77 14.18
CA ASP A 192 5.91 14.46 15.44
C ASP A 192 5.18 15.79 15.61
N ASN A 193 4.79 16.42 14.51
CA ASN A 193 4.20 17.76 14.50
C ASN A 193 2.93 17.78 13.64
N PRO A 194 1.84 17.14 14.09
CA PRO A 194 0.57 17.23 13.39
C PRO A 194 0.07 18.68 13.34
N SER A 195 -0.48 19.09 12.21
CA SER A 195 -1.07 20.41 12.03
C SER A 195 -2.21 20.66 13.05
N GLU A 196 -2.60 21.92 13.25
CA GLU A 196 -3.74 22.23 14.13
C GLU A 196 -5.04 21.59 13.64
N GLU A 197 -5.20 21.47 12.33
CA GLU A 197 -6.32 20.77 11.69
C GLU A 197 -6.30 19.27 11.99
N GLU A 198 -5.15 18.61 11.81
CA GLU A 198 -4.99 17.19 12.13
C GLU A 198 -5.18 16.87 13.61
N ARG A 199 -4.80 17.79 14.51
CA ARG A 199 -5.05 17.64 15.95
C ARG A 199 -6.54 17.66 16.29
N LYS A 200 -7.36 18.33 15.49
CA LYS A 200 -8.82 18.42 15.66
C LYS A 200 -9.55 17.30 14.89
N SER A 201 -9.05 16.98 13.72
CA SER A 201 -9.64 15.98 12.80
C SER A 201 -8.53 15.24 12.03
N PRO A 202 -8.02 14.13 12.57
CA PRO A 202 -7.00 13.32 11.87
C PRO A 202 -7.47 12.92 10.48
N ARG A 203 -6.62 13.07 9.45
CA ARG A 203 -6.92 12.69 8.07
C ARG A 203 -7.34 11.23 7.95
N PHE A 204 -6.86 10.40 8.85
CA PHE A 204 -7.22 8.98 8.95
C PHE A 204 -8.75 8.78 9.01
N LEU A 205 -9.48 9.67 9.68
CA LEU A 205 -10.95 9.65 9.78
C LEU A 205 -11.68 10.00 8.46
N HIS A 206 -10.97 10.46 7.43
CA HIS A 206 -11.55 10.60 6.09
C HIS A 206 -11.63 9.26 5.34
N TYR A 207 -10.85 8.27 5.77
CA TYR A 207 -10.74 6.95 5.13
C TYR A 207 -11.47 5.85 5.91
N TYR A 208 -11.60 6.01 7.24
CA TYR A 208 -12.14 5.00 8.14
C TYR A 208 -13.28 5.56 8.99
N ASP A 209 -14.37 4.81 9.07
CA ASP A 209 -15.47 5.11 9.98
C ASP A 209 -14.99 4.96 11.44
N PRO A 210 -15.29 5.92 12.34
CA PRO A 210 -14.96 5.83 13.76
C PRO A 210 -15.40 4.52 14.44
N ASP A 211 -16.49 3.90 13.98
CA ASP A 211 -16.96 2.61 14.46
C ASP A 211 -16.11 1.42 13.97
N ASP A 212 -15.34 1.60 12.91
CA ASP A 212 -14.50 0.59 12.28
C ASP A 212 -13.02 0.69 12.69
N ILE A 213 -12.70 1.56 13.64
CA ILE A 213 -11.36 1.64 14.23
C ILE A 213 -11.41 1.02 15.61
N LEU A 214 -10.70 -0.09 15.79
CA LEU A 214 -10.57 -0.81 17.06
C LEU A 214 -9.29 -0.40 17.77
N LEU A 215 -9.41 -0.10 19.06
CA LEU A 215 -8.31 0.34 19.92
C LEU A 215 -8.16 -0.62 21.09
N LEU A 216 -6.91 -1.05 21.37
CA LEU A 216 -6.58 -1.84 22.53
C LEU A 216 -5.97 -0.98 23.64
N PHE A 217 -6.46 -1.19 24.86
CA PHE A 217 -6.00 -0.52 26.07
C PHE A 217 -5.50 -1.54 27.08
N ASP A 218 -4.40 -1.21 27.74
CA ASP A 218 -3.85 -1.98 28.86
C ASP A 218 -4.63 -1.73 30.18
N GLU A 219 -4.20 -2.39 31.25
CA GLU A 219 -4.78 -2.25 32.59
C GLU A 219 -4.73 -0.81 33.14
N LYS A 220 -3.74 -0.01 32.71
CA LYS A 220 -3.57 1.40 33.08
C LYS A 220 -4.38 2.35 32.20
N ASN A 221 -5.20 1.82 31.29
CA ASN A 221 -5.95 2.55 30.29
C ASN A 221 -5.05 3.31 29.30
N SER A 222 -3.83 2.83 29.06
CA SER A 222 -2.95 3.32 28.02
C SER A 222 -3.23 2.55 26.73
N ILE A 223 -3.25 3.27 25.59
CA ILE A 223 -3.42 2.63 24.30
C ILE A 223 -2.14 1.90 23.87
N PHE A 224 -2.26 0.69 23.39
CA PHE A 224 -1.13 -0.10 22.88
C PHE A 224 -1.39 -0.84 21.58
N GLY A 225 -2.60 -0.73 21.01
CA GLY A 225 -2.92 -1.34 19.73
C GLY A 225 -4.00 -0.60 18.97
N ILE A 226 -3.92 -0.65 17.63
CA ILE A 226 -4.89 -0.10 16.68
C ILE A 226 -5.10 -1.09 15.53
N CYS A 227 -6.35 -1.28 15.11
CA CYS A 227 -6.72 -2.04 13.94
C CYS A 227 -7.84 -1.31 13.20
N SER A 228 -7.64 -1.05 11.92
CA SER A 228 -8.60 -0.34 11.08
C SER A 228 -9.31 -1.31 10.16
N LEU A 229 -10.58 -1.10 10.02
CA LEU A 229 -11.47 -1.96 9.25
C LEU A 229 -12.26 -1.11 8.26
N LYS A 230 -12.63 -1.67 7.12
CA LYS A 230 -13.47 -0.97 6.15
C LYS A 230 -14.40 -1.95 5.45
N SER A 231 -15.70 -1.77 5.67
CA SER A 231 -16.71 -2.50 4.92
C SER A 231 -16.69 -2.11 3.45
N GLN A 232 -16.68 -3.10 2.54
CA GLN A 232 -16.55 -2.89 1.09
C GLN A 232 -15.29 -2.08 0.72
N GLY A 233 -14.22 -2.26 1.50
CA GLY A 233 -13.01 -1.45 1.40
C GLY A 233 -12.14 -1.76 0.20
N LYS A 234 -12.33 -2.91 -0.46
CA LYS A 234 -11.51 -3.34 -1.59
C LYS A 234 -12.35 -3.94 -2.70
N GLN A 235 -12.15 -3.47 -3.91
CA GLN A 235 -12.66 -4.08 -5.12
C GLN A 235 -11.51 -4.83 -5.78
N GLU A 236 -11.72 -6.12 -6.02
CA GLU A 236 -10.75 -6.98 -6.70
C GLU A 236 -10.87 -6.81 -8.22
N GLY A 237 -9.81 -7.11 -8.96
CA GLY A 237 -9.81 -6.98 -10.43
C GLY A 237 -10.85 -7.83 -11.17
N ASN A 238 -11.45 -8.83 -10.50
CA ASN A 238 -12.59 -9.62 -10.99
C ASN A 238 -13.97 -9.01 -10.63
N GLY A 239 -14.01 -7.82 -10.03
CA GLY A 239 -15.23 -7.15 -9.58
C GLY A 239 -15.76 -7.62 -8.23
N GLU A 240 -15.11 -8.58 -7.56
CA GLU A 240 -15.49 -9.01 -6.22
C GLU A 240 -15.19 -7.91 -5.19
N ILE A 241 -16.15 -7.62 -4.32
CA ILE A 241 -16.00 -6.64 -3.25
C ILE A 241 -15.68 -7.39 -1.95
N SER A 242 -14.59 -7.03 -1.29
CA SER A 242 -14.19 -7.55 0.02
C SER A 242 -14.23 -6.48 1.11
N ASP A 243 -14.40 -6.95 2.35
CA ASP A 243 -14.15 -6.12 3.53
C ASP A 243 -12.63 -6.08 3.78
N LEU A 244 -12.13 -4.92 4.18
CA LEU A 244 -10.71 -4.71 4.45
C LEU A 244 -10.44 -4.78 5.95
N LEU A 245 -9.39 -5.49 6.32
CA LEU A 245 -8.77 -5.49 7.63
C LEU A 245 -7.31 -5.05 7.46
N ASP A 246 -6.97 -3.88 7.97
CA ASP A 246 -5.57 -3.46 8.02
C ASP A 246 -4.83 -4.26 9.09
N GLY A 247 -3.63 -4.69 8.78
CA GLY A 247 -2.79 -5.43 9.71
C GLY A 247 -2.64 -4.66 11.03
N PRO A 248 -3.02 -5.26 12.19
CA PRO A 248 -3.01 -4.54 13.44
C PRO A 248 -1.65 -3.99 13.83
N GLY A 249 -1.61 -2.70 14.17
CA GLY A 249 -0.46 -2.07 14.80
C GLY A 249 -0.48 -2.32 16.31
N ILE A 250 0.68 -2.69 16.88
CA ILE A 250 0.89 -2.90 18.32
C ILE A 250 2.18 -2.21 18.70
N ILE A 251 2.22 -1.49 19.81
CA ILE A 251 3.45 -0.84 20.29
C ILE A 251 4.53 -1.88 20.55
N GLN A 252 5.79 -1.51 20.34
CA GLN A 252 6.92 -2.44 20.23
C GLN A 252 7.05 -3.36 21.45
N GLU A 253 6.83 -2.87 22.67
CA GLU A 253 6.98 -3.66 23.89
C GLU A 253 5.94 -4.77 24.05
N PHE A 254 4.75 -4.65 23.38
CA PHE A 254 3.69 -5.66 23.42
C PHE A 254 3.66 -6.58 22.19
N ARG A 255 4.51 -6.31 21.19
CA ARG A 255 4.67 -7.21 20.05
C ARG A 255 5.20 -8.56 20.55
N GLU A 256 4.79 -9.64 19.93
CA GLU A 256 5.19 -11.02 20.27
C GLU A 256 4.67 -11.54 21.63
N GLN A 257 3.90 -10.75 22.38
CA GLN A 257 3.24 -11.20 23.62
C GLN A 257 1.88 -11.87 23.39
N GLY A 258 1.54 -12.20 22.13
CA GLY A 258 0.34 -12.95 21.79
C GLY A 258 -0.91 -12.12 21.52
N TYR A 259 -0.87 -10.80 21.63
CA TYR A 259 -2.04 -9.93 21.43
C TYR A 259 -2.52 -9.82 19.97
N GLN A 260 -1.66 -10.12 19.01
CA GLN A 260 -1.99 -9.96 17.60
C GLN A 260 -3.10 -10.90 17.14
N ARG A 261 -3.06 -12.16 17.57
CA ARG A 261 -4.08 -13.14 17.20
C ARG A 261 -5.49 -12.74 17.68
N PRO A 262 -5.75 -12.49 18.97
CA PRO A 262 -7.08 -12.06 19.42
C PRO A 262 -7.49 -10.71 18.80
N PHE A 263 -6.56 -9.83 18.46
CA PHE A 263 -6.88 -8.55 17.83
C PHE A 263 -7.38 -8.74 16.37
N VAL A 264 -6.75 -9.62 15.59
CA VAL A 264 -7.24 -9.99 14.25
C VAL A 264 -8.61 -10.66 14.35
N LEU A 265 -8.81 -11.56 15.31
CA LEU A 265 -10.11 -12.22 15.56
C LEU A 265 -11.22 -11.20 15.91
N ALA A 266 -10.89 -10.18 16.70
CA ALA A 266 -11.81 -9.08 17.00
C ALA A 266 -12.20 -8.31 15.73
N GLY A 267 -11.24 -8.04 14.84
CA GLY A 267 -11.47 -7.42 13.54
C GLY A 267 -12.40 -8.25 12.64
N ILE A 268 -12.11 -9.56 12.50
CA ILE A 268 -12.96 -10.50 11.75
C ILE A 268 -14.37 -10.50 12.32
N THR A 269 -14.50 -10.64 13.65
CA THR A 269 -15.79 -10.66 14.34
C THR A 269 -16.58 -9.38 14.11
N HIS A 270 -15.90 -8.23 14.13
CA HIS A 270 -16.54 -6.93 13.86
C HIS A 270 -17.09 -6.85 12.43
N LEU A 271 -16.31 -7.25 11.43
CA LEU A 271 -16.75 -7.25 10.03
C LEU A 271 -17.89 -8.25 9.80
N ARG A 272 -17.83 -9.44 10.41
CA ARG A 272 -18.90 -10.47 10.29
C ARG A 272 -20.24 -10.05 10.89
N LYS A 273 -20.26 -9.14 11.87
CA LYS A 273 -21.51 -8.54 12.36
C LYS A 273 -22.20 -7.64 11.32
N LYS A 274 -21.44 -7.10 10.36
CA LYS A 274 -21.97 -6.23 9.30
C LYS A 274 -22.38 -7.02 8.06
N ALA A 275 -21.58 -7.98 7.63
CA ALA A 275 -21.88 -8.82 6.45
C ALA A 275 -20.95 -10.04 6.36
N THR A 276 -21.33 -10.99 5.49
CA THR A 276 -20.56 -12.21 5.17
C THR A 276 -19.77 -12.07 3.86
N ARG A 277 -19.15 -10.91 3.64
CA ARG A 277 -18.28 -10.72 2.45
C ARG A 277 -16.90 -11.34 2.67
N PRO A 278 -16.14 -11.63 1.60
CA PRO A 278 -14.72 -11.96 1.73
C PRO A 278 -13.99 -10.91 2.57
N ILE A 279 -12.99 -11.33 3.34
CA ILE A 279 -12.12 -10.43 4.10
C ILE A 279 -10.73 -10.48 3.48
N THR A 280 -10.22 -9.31 3.11
CA THR A 280 -8.83 -9.11 2.71
C THR A 280 -8.08 -8.43 3.86
N LEU A 281 -6.94 -8.98 4.25
CA LEU A 281 -6.02 -8.38 5.21
C LEU A 281 -4.86 -7.76 4.44
N GLU A 282 -4.61 -6.48 4.64
CA GLU A 282 -3.42 -5.80 4.13
C GLU A 282 -2.34 -5.72 5.22
N PHE A 283 -1.09 -5.90 4.83
CA PHE A 283 0.05 -5.84 5.74
C PHE A 283 1.19 -5.02 5.17
N TRP A 284 1.98 -4.44 6.06
CA TRP A 284 3.18 -3.68 5.78
C TRP A 284 4.34 -4.21 6.63
N GLY A 285 5.48 -4.43 6.00
CA GLY A 285 6.68 -4.92 6.67
C GLY A 285 6.91 -6.43 6.54
N ASP A 286 8.10 -6.83 6.93
CA ASP A 286 8.59 -8.23 6.83
C ASP A 286 8.47 -8.98 8.16
N ASN A 287 7.41 -8.73 8.92
CA ASN A 287 7.17 -9.43 10.19
C ASN A 287 6.59 -10.84 9.93
N GLU A 288 7.47 -11.82 9.75
CA GLU A 288 7.07 -13.22 9.55
C GLU A 288 6.28 -13.80 10.74
N HIS A 289 6.49 -13.31 11.96
CA HIS A 289 5.67 -13.71 13.11
C HIS A 289 4.21 -13.33 12.90
N ALA A 290 3.94 -12.08 12.47
CA ALA A 290 2.59 -11.63 12.16
C ALA A 290 1.97 -12.42 10.99
N LEU A 291 2.73 -12.63 9.90
CA LEU A 291 2.27 -13.40 8.74
C LEU A 291 1.92 -14.85 9.12
N ASN A 292 2.68 -15.47 10.02
CA ASN A 292 2.37 -16.83 10.53
C ASN A 292 1.09 -16.85 11.36
N ILE A 293 0.83 -15.81 12.16
CA ILE A 293 -0.45 -15.65 12.87
C ILE A 293 -1.60 -15.55 11.86
N TYR A 294 -1.50 -14.72 10.84
CA TYR A 294 -2.55 -14.57 9.82
C TYR A 294 -2.81 -15.89 9.09
N ARG A 295 -1.76 -16.61 8.66
CA ARG A 295 -1.90 -17.95 8.05
C ARG A 295 -2.59 -18.94 9.01
N SER A 296 -2.24 -18.93 10.29
CA SER A 296 -2.88 -19.79 11.30
C SER A 296 -4.36 -19.48 11.54
N LEU A 297 -4.82 -18.30 11.13
CA LEU A 297 -6.21 -17.86 11.17
C LEU A 297 -6.98 -18.12 9.86
N GLY A 298 -6.37 -18.81 8.89
CA GLY A 298 -7.01 -19.17 7.63
C GLY A 298 -6.85 -18.15 6.51
N PHE A 299 -5.95 -17.17 6.69
CA PHE A 299 -5.57 -16.27 5.61
C PHE A 299 -4.51 -16.88 4.70
N GLU A 300 -4.69 -16.71 3.39
CA GLU A 300 -3.72 -17.10 2.37
C GLU A 300 -3.20 -15.88 1.63
N MET A 301 -1.89 -15.88 1.30
CA MET A 301 -1.26 -14.81 0.55
C MET A 301 -1.87 -14.68 -0.84
N VAL A 302 -2.27 -13.48 -1.21
CA VAL A 302 -2.77 -13.15 -2.55
C VAL A 302 -1.66 -12.53 -3.39
N ASN A 303 -1.00 -11.50 -2.83
CA ASN A 303 0.14 -10.85 -3.45
C ASN A 303 1.14 -10.36 -2.39
N ARG A 304 2.38 -10.21 -2.81
CA ARG A 304 3.44 -9.58 -2.02
C ARG A 304 4.33 -8.74 -2.93
N PHE A 305 4.47 -7.48 -2.57
CA PHE A 305 5.36 -6.54 -3.23
C PHE A 305 6.57 -6.27 -2.35
N LEU A 306 7.74 -6.43 -2.92
CA LEU A 306 9.00 -6.06 -2.28
C LEU A 306 9.24 -4.57 -2.51
N ALA A 307 9.55 -3.86 -1.45
CA ALA A 307 9.86 -2.45 -1.49
C ALA A 307 11.38 -2.24 -1.63
N TYR A 308 11.73 -1.45 -2.59
CA TYR A 308 13.10 -1.06 -2.88
C TYR A 308 13.27 0.44 -2.64
N HIS A 309 14.39 0.80 -2.04
CA HIS A 309 14.74 2.17 -1.70
C HIS A 309 16.05 2.58 -2.34
N LYS A 310 16.11 3.84 -2.75
CA LYS A 310 17.33 4.51 -3.17
C LYS A 310 17.31 5.94 -2.63
N GLU A 311 18.42 6.36 -2.02
CA GLU A 311 18.63 7.74 -1.61
C GLU A 311 19.22 8.54 -2.76
N LEU A 312 18.68 9.73 -3.00
CA LEU A 312 19.25 10.72 -3.93
C LEU A 312 20.12 11.72 -3.15
N PRO A 313 21.19 12.24 -3.79
CA PRO A 313 22.09 13.19 -3.17
C PRO A 313 21.43 14.49 -2.71
#